data_d0600ead450949846284a92383b07c44
#
_entry.id   d0600ead450949846284a92383b07c44
#
_cell.length_a   1.000
_cell.length_b   1.000
_cell.length_c   1.000
_cell.angle_alpha   90.00
_cell.angle_beta   90.00
_cell.angle_gamma   90.00
#
_symmetry.space_group_name_H-M   'P 1'
#
loop_
_entity.id
_entity.type
_entity.pdbx_description
1 polymer ?
#
loop_
_entity_poly.entity_id
_entity_poly.type
_entity_poly.pdbx_seq_one_letter_code
_entity_poly.pdbx_strand_id
1 'polypeptide(L)'
;MAFPGDQDRQRIRAAIEAAERRTRGEFVTVIAREADDYLYIPVLWAALIALLVPALEPLIHQPWLTEHVYIAQLVSFVLIAVLFRLPVIKHRLIPRSVEHQRAHRIALEQFLLRNLHDTEERTGVLLFVSVAEHYVEIIADKGINARVEARTWDALVQAFVAEVRAGRVTEGFVRTIEACGDLLETHFPAREGDRNELPDHLIEL
;
A
#
# COMPACT_ATOMS: atom_id res chain seq x y z
N MET A 1 -9.17 -2.17 -7.98
CA MET A 1 -9.91 -1.37 -6.98
C MET A 1 -10.11 0.01 -7.57
N ALA A 2 -11.32 0.59 -7.52
CA ALA A 2 -11.55 1.98 -7.95
C ALA A 2 -11.21 2.93 -6.79
N PHE A 3 -10.65 4.09 -7.11
CA PHE A 3 -10.41 5.14 -6.13
C PHE A 3 -11.74 5.76 -5.68
N PRO A 4 -11.86 6.17 -4.40
CA PRO A 4 -13.04 6.80 -3.87
C PRO A 4 -13.37 8.12 -4.61
N GLY A 5 -14.63 8.29 -5.02
CA GLY A 5 -15.13 9.55 -5.57
C GLY A 5 -15.34 10.63 -4.50
N ASP A 6 -15.73 11.84 -4.90
CA ASP A 6 -15.89 12.96 -3.95
C ASP A 6 -16.92 12.67 -2.84
N GLN A 7 -18.03 11.99 -3.16
CA GLN A 7 -19.02 11.58 -2.15
C GLN A 7 -18.44 10.53 -1.18
N ASP A 8 -17.60 9.61 -1.70
CA ASP A 8 -16.95 8.60 -0.89
C ASP A 8 -15.94 9.22 0.09
N ARG A 9 -15.16 10.19 -0.41
CA ARG A 9 -14.23 10.97 0.45
C ARG A 9 -14.96 11.69 1.58
N GLN A 10 -16.10 12.30 1.28
CA GLN A 10 -16.92 12.95 2.30
C GLN A 10 -17.45 11.96 3.35
N ARG A 11 -17.87 10.76 2.93
CA ARG A 11 -18.32 9.70 3.84
C ARG A 11 -17.18 9.22 4.74
N ILE A 12 -15.99 9.00 4.16
CA ILE A 12 -14.79 8.59 4.92
C ILE A 12 -14.41 9.68 5.92
N ARG A 13 -14.36 10.94 5.49
CA ARG A 13 -14.10 12.08 6.36
C ARG A 13 -15.09 12.16 7.52
N ALA A 14 -16.39 12.06 7.24
CA ALA A 14 -17.41 12.08 8.27
C ALA A 14 -17.26 10.92 9.28
N ALA A 15 -16.81 9.75 8.85
CA ALA A 15 -16.52 8.62 9.73
C ALA A 15 -15.30 8.91 10.63
N ILE A 16 -14.23 9.53 10.10
CA ILE A 16 -13.05 9.95 10.88
C ILE A 16 -13.50 10.95 11.96
N GLU A 17 -14.15 12.05 11.57
CA GLU A 17 -14.65 13.07 12.49
C GLU A 17 -15.59 12.49 13.57
N ALA A 18 -16.41 11.48 13.21
CA ALA A 18 -17.30 10.83 14.16
C ALA A 18 -16.55 9.92 15.15
N ALA A 19 -15.51 9.25 14.71
CA ALA A 19 -14.67 8.42 15.57
C ALA A 19 -13.86 9.29 16.56
N GLU A 20 -13.19 10.33 16.07
CA GLU A 20 -12.36 11.23 16.88
C GLU A 20 -13.15 11.97 17.95
N ARG A 21 -14.41 12.32 17.70
CA ARG A 21 -15.27 12.91 18.74
C ARG A 21 -15.52 12.02 19.96
N ARG A 22 -15.30 10.70 19.84
CA ARG A 22 -15.57 9.74 20.92
C ARG A 22 -14.30 9.30 21.65
N THR A 23 -13.14 9.56 21.05
CA THR A 23 -11.85 9.09 21.56
C THR A 23 -10.77 10.15 21.39
N ARG A 24 -9.69 10.04 22.15
CA ARG A 24 -8.45 10.81 21.99
C ARG A 24 -7.51 10.21 20.95
N GLY A 25 -7.99 9.22 20.19
CA GLY A 25 -7.26 8.65 19.09
C GLY A 25 -7.38 9.51 17.85
N GLU A 26 -6.24 9.76 17.21
CA GLU A 26 -6.14 10.49 15.95
C GLU A 26 -6.06 9.51 14.78
N PHE A 27 -6.89 9.73 13.76
CA PHE A 27 -7.00 8.81 12.63
C PHE A 27 -6.52 9.44 11.33
N VAL A 28 -5.52 8.84 10.71
CA VAL A 28 -5.14 9.20 9.35
C VAL A 28 -5.40 8.01 8.41
N THR A 29 -6.09 8.28 7.32
CA THR A 29 -6.34 7.29 6.27
C THR A 29 -5.58 7.64 5.01
N VAL A 30 -4.83 6.68 4.48
CA VAL A 30 -4.01 6.84 3.27
C VAL A 30 -4.37 5.75 2.28
N ILE A 31 -4.66 6.15 1.02
CA ILE A 31 -4.79 5.24 -0.11
C ILE A 31 -3.74 5.57 -1.16
N ALA A 32 -2.89 4.60 -1.49
CA ALA A 32 -1.88 4.71 -2.53
C ALA A 32 -2.30 3.91 -3.77
N ARG A 33 -2.01 4.43 -4.96
CA ARG A 33 -2.21 3.68 -6.21
C ARG A 33 -1.26 2.51 -6.29
N GLU A 34 0.00 2.75 -6.05
CA GLU A 34 1.07 1.76 -5.91
C GLU A 34 2.11 2.28 -4.91
N ALA A 35 2.78 1.36 -4.24
CA ALA A 35 3.77 1.70 -3.22
C ALA A 35 5.17 1.98 -3.83
N ASP A 36 5.47 1.45 -5.02
CA ASP A 36 6.76 1.65 -5.69
C ASP A 36 6.59 1.44 -7.20
N ASP A 37 7.40 2.12 -8.00
CA ASP A 37 7.46 1.94 -9.47
C ASP A 37 8.04 0.58 -9.88
N TYR A 38 8.79 -0.09 -9.01
CA TYR A 38 9.45 -1.39 -9.23
C TYR A 38 10.27 -1.49 -10.53
N LEU A 39 10.80 -0.39 -11.04
CA LEU A 39 11.45 -0.33 -12.36
C LEU A 39 12.63 -1.28 -12.51
N TYR A 40 13.34 -1.54 -11.41
CA TYR A 40 14.54 -2.38 -11.43
C TYR A 40 14.25 -3.87 -11.69
N ILE A 41 13.09 -4.39 -11.25
CA ILE A 41 12.74 -5.82 -11.40
C ILE A 41 12.49 -6.19 -12.87
N PRO A 42 11.61 -5.49 -13.62
CA PRO A 42 11.45 -5.70 -15.04
C PRO A 42 12.75 -5.58 -15.84
N VAL A 43 13.58 -4.58 -15.52
CA VAL A 43 14.86 -4.36 -16.19
C VAL A 43 15.85 -5.49 -15.91
N LEU A 44 15.92 -5.97 -14.65
CA LEU A 44 16.75 -7.10 -14.27
C LEU A 44 16.35 -8.37 -15.04
N TRP A 45 15.06 -8.69 -15.09
CA TRP A 45 14.58 -9.84 -15.85
C TRP A 45 14.85 -9.71 -17.34
N ALA A 46 14.65 -8.52 -17.92
CA ALA A 46 14.98 -8.25 -19.32
C ALA A 46 16.48 -8.47 -19.60
N ALA A 47 17.35 -8.02 -18.71
CA ALA A 47 18.79 -8.21 -18.83
C ALA A 47 19.16 -9.70 -18.75
N LEU A 48 18.62 -10.44 -17.77
CA LEU A 48 18.88 -11.88 -17.62
C LEU A 48 18.43 -12.68 -18.85
N ILE A 49 17.26 -12.38 -19.40
CA ILE A 49 16.75 -13.04 -20.61
C ILE A 49 17.59 -12.67 -21.82
N ALA A 50 17.97 -11.40 -21.98
CA ALA A 50 18.82 -10.98 -23.09
C ALA A 50 20.20 -11.63 -23.08
N LEU A 51 20.76 -11.95 -21.89
CA LEU A 51 22.01 -12.67 -21.75
C LEU A 51 21.94 -14.12 -22.29
N LEU A 52 20.74 -14.68 -22.46
CA LEU A 52 20.56 -16.01 -23.05
C LEU A 52 20.54 -15.99 -24.59
N VAL A 53 20.43 -14.82 -25.23
CA VAL A 53 20.37 -14.71 -26.69
C VAL A 53 21.58 -15.34 -27.40
N PRO A 54 22.85 -15.13 -26.95
CA PRO A 54 23.99 -15.79 -27.55
C PRO A 54 23.95 -17.32 -27.44
N ALA A 55 23.31 -17.86 -26.38
CA ALA A 55 23.20 -19.31 -26.22
C ALA A 55 22.26 -19.99 -27.25
N LEU A 56 21.45 -19.20 -27.97
CA LEU A 56 20.57 -19.69 -29.03
C LEU A 56 21.29 -19.85 -30.37
N GLU A 57 22.49 -19.30 -30.53
CA GLU A 57 23.28 -19.40 -31.80
C GLU A 57 23.43 -20.84 -32.30
N PRO A 58 23.79 -21.85 -31.47
CA PRO A 58 23.94 -23.22 -31.93
C PRO A 58 22.65 -23.85 -32.48
N LEU A 59 21.48 -23.34 -32.09
CA LEU A 59 20.19 -23.85 -32.55
C LEU A 59 19.83 -23.38 -33.97
N ILE A 60 20.44 -22.30 -34.46
CA ILE A 60 20.03 -21.64 -35.71
C ILE A 60 20.77 -22.19 -36.91
N HIS A 61 21.73 -23.12 -36.76
CA HIS A 61 22.48 -23.82 -37.79
C HIS A 61 23.20 -22.93 -38.85
N GLN A 62 23.27 -21.62 -38.58
CA GLN A 62 23.97 -20.63 -39.40
C GLN A 62 24.95 -19.85 -38.52
N PRO A 63 26.23 -19.68 -38.97
CA PRO A 63 27.17 -18.86 -38.22
C PRO A 63 26.70 -17.38 -38.24
N TRP A 64 26.32 -16.89 -37.12
CA TRP A 64 26.04 -15.45 -36.96
C TRP A 64 27.37 -14.71 -36.88
N LEU A 65 27.45 -13.59 -37.59
CA LEU A 65 28.52 -12.65 -37.32
C LEU A 65 28.35 -12.11 -35.90
N THR A 66 29.44 -11.96 -35.17
CA THR A 66 29.44 -11.47 -33.79
C THR A 66 28.59 -10.18 -33.60
N GLU A 67 28.62 -9.30 -34.60
CA GLU A 67 27.83 -8.08 -34.65
C GLU A 67 26.32 -8.35 -34.57
N HIS A 68 25.82 -9.36 -35.29
CA HIS A 68 24.41 -9.73 -35.30
C HIS A 68 23.93 -10.23 -33.92
N VAL A 69 24.80 -10.99 -33.22
CA VAL A 69 24.49 -11.47 -31.86
C VAL A 69 24.33 -10.30 -30.89
N TYR A 70 25.25 -9.33 -30.91
CA TYR A 70 25.13 -8.15 -30.06
C TYR A 70 23.91 -7.30 -30.38
N ILE A 71 23.60 -7.09 -31.66
CA ILE A 71 22.40 -6.34 -32.07
C ILE A 71 21.14 -7.07 -31.61
N ALA A 72 21.06 -8.39 -31.84
CA ALA A 72 19.92 -9.20 -31.41
C ALA A 72 19.76 -9.18 -29.89
N GLN A 73 20.85 -9.25 -29.13
CA GLN A 73 20.81 -9.13 -27.66
C GLN A 73 20.30 -7.78 -27.20
N LEU A 74 20.80 -6.67 -27.78
CA LEU A 74 20.37 -5.31 -27.43
C LEU A 74 18.91 -5.09 -27.79
N VAL A 75 18.48 -5.50 -28.98
CA VAL A 75 17.08 -5.40 -29.42
C VAL A 75 16.17 -6.22 -28.51
N SER A 76 16.54 -7.44 -28.19
CA SER A 76 15.79 -8.30 -27.26
C SER A 76 15.67 -7.66 -25.88
N PHE A 77 16.76 -7.11 -25.34
CA PHE A 77 16.73 -6.40 -24.06
C PHE A 77 15.71 -5.25 -24.07
N VAL A 78 15.79 -4.38 -25.07
CA VAL A 78 14.90 -3.22 -25.17
C VAL A 78 13.43 -3.65 -25.30
N LEU A 79 13.16 -4.62 -26.19
CA LEU A 79 11.79 -5.13 -26.40
C LEU A 79 11.21 -5.75 -25.14
N ILE A 80 11.98 -6.59 -24.45
CA ILE A 80 11.55 -7.27 -23.22
C ILE A 80 11.39 -6.23 -22.08
N ALA A 81 12.31 -5.28 -21.95
CA ALA A 81 12.21 -4.23 -20.94
C ALA A 81 10.95 -3.38 -21.13
N VAL A 82 10.59 -3.03 -22.36
CA VAL A 82 9.35 -2.32 -22.68
C VAL A 82 8.13 -3.19 -22.39
N LEU A 83 8.15 -4.46 -22.81
CA LEU A 83 7.05 -5.41 -22.57
C LEU A 83 6.78 -5.61 -21.08
N PHE A 84 7.82 -5.72 -20.27
CA PHE A 84 7.72 -5.95 -18.84
C PHE A 84 7.28 -4.71 -18.03
N ARG A 85 7.23 -3.53 -18.66
CA ARG A 85 6.62 -2.33 -18.06
C ARG A 85 5.10 -2.33 -18.12
N LEU A 86 4.48 -3.21 -18.91
CA LEU A 86 3.02 -3.32 -18.94
C LEU A 86 2.50 -3.74 -17.55
N PRO A 87 1.48 -3.04 -16.99
CA PRO A 87 1.01 -3.28 -15.62
C PRO A 87 0.65 -4.74 -15.34
N VAL A 88 0.02 -5.40 -16.32
CA VAL A 88 -0.40 -6.81 -16.21
C VAL A 88 0.79 -7.77 -16.03
N ILE A 89 1.93 -7.46 -16.65
CA ILE A 89 3.14 -8.30 -16.59
C ILE A 89 3.98 -7.89 -15.38
N LYS A 90 4.13 -6.59 -15.13
CA LYS A 90 4.92 -6.01 -14.04
C LYS A 90 4.61 -6.71 -12.71
N HIS A 91 3.35 -6.71 -12.27
CA HIS A 91 2.96 -7.30 -10.98
C HIS A 91 3.09 -8.84 -10.90
N ARG A 92 3.16 -9.54 -12.03
CA ARG A 92 3.43 -10.98 -12.04
C ARG A 92 4.92 -11.32 -11.84
N LEU A 93 5.80 -10.39 -12.19
CA LEU A 93 7.25 -10.57 -12.07
C LEU A 93 7.76 -10.20 -10.67
N ILE A 94 6.98 -9.45 -9.91
CA ILE A 94 7.37 -8.97 -8.57
C ILE A 94 6.93 -10.01 -7.53
N PRO A 95 7.84 -10.53 -6.70
CA PRO A 95 7.47 -11.39 -5.59
C PRO A 95 6.58 -10.63 -4.59
N ARG A 96 5.50 -11.24 -4.13
CA ARG A 96 4.58 -10.65 -3.15
C ARG A 96 5.28 -10.15 -1.88
N SER A 97 6.34 -10.82 -1.46
CA SER A 97 7.14 -10.39 -0.31
C SER A 97 7.78 -9.02 -0.52
N VAL A 98 8.22 -8.73 -1.75
CA VAL A 98 8.79 -7.42 -2.12
C VAL A 98 7.70 -6.36 -2.15
N GLU A 99 6.54 -6.67 -2.74
CA GLU A 99 5.38 -5.76 -2.77
C GLU A 99 4.95 -5.38 -1.35
N HIS A 100 4.74 -6.37 -0.47
CA HIS A 100 4.34 -6.14 0.91
C HIS A 100 5.39 -5.37 1.71
N GLN A 101 6.68 -5.67 1.52
CA GLN A 101 7.76 -4.96 2.21
C GLN A 101 7.83 -3.48 1.78
N ARG A 102 7.60 -3.20 0.50
CA ARG A 102 7.57 -1.82 -0.01
C ARG A 102 6.35 -1.08 0.49
N ALA A 103 5.17 -1.70 0.44
CA ALA A 103 3.93 -1.13 0.94
C ALA A 103 4.02 -0.81 2.46
N HIS A 104 4.55 -1.75 3.26
CA HIS A 104 4.81 -1.52 4.68
C HIS A 104 5.77 -0.35 4.92
N ARG A 105 6.85 -0.25 4.13
CA ARG A 105 7.79 0.88 4.23
C ARG A 105 7.10 2.23 3.98
N ILE A 106 6.27 2.32 2.94
CA ILE A 106 5.51 3.54 2.65
C ILE A 106 4.51 3.84 3.76
N ALA A 107 3.84 2.82 4.30
CA ALA A 107 2.94 2.99 5.45
C ALA A 107 3.66 3.58 6.66
N LEU A 108 4.84 3.06 7.02
CA LEU A 108 5.68 3.61 8.10
C LEU A 108 6.14 5.04 7.80
N GLU A 109 6.54 5.31 6.56
CA GLU A 109 6.93 6.65 6.13
C GLU A 109 5.77 7.65 6.27
N GLN A 110 4.56 7.27 5.85
CA GLN A 110 3.37 8.10 6.03
C GLN A 110 3.02 8.30 7.51
N PHE A 111 3.14 7.26 8.34
CA PHE A 111 2.93 7.35 9.78
C PHE A 111 3.86 8.41 10.42
N LEU A 112 5.12 8.45 10.02
CA LEU A 112 6.09 9.43 10.49
C LEU A 112 5.85 10.82 9.91
N LEU A 113 5.64 10.94 8.60
CA LEU A 113 5.42 12.20 7.91
C LEU A 113 4.16 12.95 8.40
N ARG A 114 3.16 12.21 8.87
CA ARG A 114 1.91 12.77 9.39
C ARG A 114 1.94 13.02 10.89
N ASN A 115 3.11 12.87 11.53
CA ASN A 115 3.31 13.08 12.97
C ASN A 115 2.39 12.23 13.87
N LEU A 116 1.89 11.09 13.38
CA LEU A 116 1.07 10.17 14.17
C LEU A 116 1.80 9.63 15.41
N HIS A 117 3.12 9.66 15.37
CA HIS A 117 3.99 9.29 16.48
C HIS A 117 4.23 10.43 17.50
N ASP A 118 3.70 11.63 17.27
CA ASP A 118 3.96 12.82 18.09
C ASP A 118 2.67 13.38 18.74
N THR A 119 1.58 12.61 18.73
CA THR A 119 0.35 12.95 19.46
C THR A 119 0.59 12.94 20.97
N GLU A 120 -0.15 13.75 21.71
CA GLU A 120 0.06 13.99 23.17
C GLU A 120 0.09 12.69 23.98
N GLU A 121 -0.83 11.75 23.71
CA GLU A 121 -0.89 10.46 24.42
C GLU A 121 -0.38 9.26 23.58
N ARG A 122 0.28 9.51 22.45
CA ARG A 122 0.74 8.45 21.56
C ARG A 122 -0.40 7.55 21.04
N THR A 123 -1.49 8.19 20.61
CA THR A 123 -2.75 7.56 20.20
C THR A 123 -3.03 7.70 18.72
N GLY A 124 -2.02 7.92 17.90
CA GLY A 124 -2.15 7.97 16.44
C GLY A 124 -2.41 6.59 15.82
N VAL A 125 -3.33 6.53 14.86
CA VAL A 125 -3.68 5.35 14.06
C VAL A 125 -3.62 5.69 12.59
N LEU A 126 -2.86 4.92 11.81
CA LEU A 126 -2.85 4.98 10.36
C LEU A 126 -3.58 3.77 9.78
N LEU A 127 -4.58 4.01 8.93
CA LEU A 127 -5.11 3.00 8.02
C LEU A 127 -4.50 3.24 6.63
N PHE A 128 -3.57 2.36 6.23
CA PHE A 128 -2.90 2.43 4.95
C PHE A 128 -3.42 1.36 3.99
N VAL A 129 -3.72 1.77 2.75
CA VAL A 129 -4.19 0.89 1.69
C VAL A 129 -3.36 1.12 0.44
N SER A 130 -2.73 0.08 -0.10
CA SER A 130 -2.11 0.12 -1.43
C SER A 130 -2.88 -0.75 -2.41
N VAL A 131 -3.34 -0.09 -3.50
CA VAL A 131 -4.28 -0.71 -4.45
C VAL A 131 -3.59 -1.75 -5.33
N ALA A 132 -2.41 -1.42 -5.88
CA ALA A 132 -1.69 -2.28 -6.81
C ALA A 132 -1.16 -3.53 -6.12
N GLU A 133 -0.63 -3.41 -4.91
CA GLU A 133 -0.09 -4.50 -4.11
C GLU A 133 -1.17 -5.30 -3.37
N HIS A 134 -2.43 -4.85 -3.42
CA HIS A 134 -3.54 -5.43 -2.62
C HIS A 134 -3.18 -5.52 -1.13
N TYR A 135 -2.52 -4.48 -0.63
CA TYR A 135 -1.99 -4.42 0.72
C TYR A 135 -2.80 -3.47 1.59
N VAL A 136 -3.09 -3.91 2.80
CA VAL A 136 -3.77 -3.11 3.83
C VAL A 136 -3.04 -3.31 5.14
N GLU A 137 -2.82 -2.23 5.85
CA GLU A 137 -2.20 -2.25 7.17
C GLU A 137 -2.81 -1.18 8.08
N ILE A 138 -2.96 -1.52 9.36
CA ILE A 138 -3.25 -0.57 10.41
C ILE A 138 -2.00 -0.46 11.27
N ILE A 139 -1.45 0.75 11.38
CA ILE A 139 -0.32 1.07 12.24
C ILE A 139 -0.85 1.94 13.38
N ALA A 140 -0.72 1.45 14.60
CA ALA A 140 -1.07 2.20 15.81
C ALA A 140 0.20 2.57 16.57
N ASP A 141 0.20 3.75 17.20
CA ASP A 141 1.34 4.17 18.02
C ASP A 141 1.42 3.34 19.32
N LYS A 142 2.55 3.44 19.97
CA LYS A 142 2.90 2.64 21.15
C LYS A 142 1.94 2.80 22.32
N GLY A 143 1.30 3.97 22.49
CA GLY A 143 0.30 4.18 23.51
C GLY A 143 -0.91 3.26 23.36
N ILE A 144 -1.32 3.03 22.12
CA ILE A 144 -2.41 2.13 21.78
C ILE A 144 -1.93 0.66 21.85
N ASN A 145 -0.79 0.35 21.25
CA ASN A 145 -0.25 -1.01 21.22
C ASN A 145 0.09 -1.58 22.61
N ALA A 146 0.23 -0.72 23.62
CA ALA A 146 0.40 -1.15 25.01
C ALA A 146 -0.91 -1.70 25.64
N ARG A 147 -2.08 -1.40 25.04
CA ARG A 147 -3.43 -1.73 25.58
C ARG A 147 -4.24 -2.62 24.66
N VAL A 148 -3.94 -2.63 23.36
CA VAL A 148 -4.66 -3.38 22.31
C VAL A 148 -3.78 -4.50 21.79
N GLU A 149 -4.31 -5.71 21.75
CA GLU A 149 -3.58 -6.86 21.23
C GLU A 149 -3.43 -6.82 19.71
N ALA A 150 -2.27 -7.26 19.19
CA ALA A 150 -1.97 -7.30 17.76
C ALA A 150 -3.04 -8.02 16.92
N ARG A 151 -3.58 -9.14 17.45
CA ARG A 151 -4.65 -9.92 16.77
C ARG A 151 -5.93 -9.11 16.48
N THR A 152 -6.18 -8.05 17.26
CA THR A 152 -7.35 -7.17 17.03
C THR A 152 -7.18 -6.41 15.73
N TRP A 153 -5.98 -5.91 15.46
CA TRP A 153 -5.66 -5.22 14.20
C TRP A 153 -5.76 -6.16 13.00
N ASP A 154 -5.28 -7.39 13.15
CA ASP A 154 -5.40 -8.42 12.10
C ASP A 154 -6.85 -8.70 11.73
N ALA A 155 -7.75 -8.78 12.74
CA ALA A 155 -9.18 -8.99 12.51
C ALA A 155 -9.83 -7.81 11.76
N LEU A 156 -9.48 -6.57 12.09
CA LEU A 156 -9.95 -5.37 11.40
C LEU A 156 -9.46 -5.31 9.95
N VAL A 157 -8.20 -5.62 9.72
CA VAL A 157 -7.63 -5.72 8.36
C VAL A 157 -8.35 -6.78 7.52
N GLN A 158 -8.63 -7.96 8.11
CA GLN A 158 -9.38 -9.02 7.42
C GLN A 158 -10.81 -8.59 7.07
N ALA A 159 -11.49 -7.89 7.97
CA ALA A 159 -12.83 -7.35 7.73
C ALA A 159 -12.80 -6.31 6.59
N PHE A 160 -11.83 -5.40 6.59
CA PHE A 160 -11.62 -4.45 5.49
C PHE A 160 -11.42 -5.16 4.16
N VAL A 161 -10.53 -6.14 4.10
CA VAL A 161 -10.24 -6.91 2.89
C VAL A 161 -11.48 -7.64 2.38
N ALA A 162 -12.35 -8.14 3.25
CA ALA A 162 -13.61 -8.78 2.86
C ALA A 162 -14.57 -7.78 2.17
N GLU A 163 -14.70 -6.55 2.68
CA GLU A 163 -15.49 -5.49 2.07
C GLU A 163 -14.94 -5.10 0.69
N VAL A 164 -13.61 -4.94 0.60
CA VAL A 164 -12.94 -4.62 -0.65
C VAL A 164 -13.14 -5.72 -1.71
N ARG A 165 -13.03 -6.99 -1.33
CA ARG A 165 -13.30 -8.12 -2.24
C ARG A 165 -14.74 -8.17 -2.73
N ALA A 166 -15.68 -7.67 -1.93
CA ALA A 166 -17.08 -7.52 -2.30
C ALA A 166 -17.35 -6.25 -3.15
N GLY A 167 -16.32 -5.48 -3.52
CA GLY A 167 -16.43 -4.25 -4.30
C GLY A 167 -16.85 -3.02 -3.50
N ARG A 168 -16.93 -3.11 -2.17
CA ARG A 168 -17.42 -2.06 -1.27
C ARG A 168 -16.27 -1.35 -0.55
N VAL A 169 -15.40 -0.69 -1.33
CA VAL A 169 -14.17 -0.05 -0.81
C VAL A 169 -14.48 1.01 0.24
N THR A 170 -15.37 1.96 -0.08
CA THR A 170 -15.77 3.05 0.81
C THR A 170 -16.37 2.53 2.11
N GLU A 171 -17.21 1.52 2.02
CA GLU A 171 -17.80 0.84 3.17
C GLU A 171 -16.74 0.17 4.04
N GLY A 172 -15.71 -0.41 3.40
CA GLY A 172 -14.55 -0.95 4.10
C GLY A 172 -13.83 0.10 4.94
N PHE A 173 -13.56 1.28 4.38
CA PHE A 173 -12.98 2.39 5.13
C PHE A 173 -13.88 2.81 6.30
N VAL A 174 -15.15 3.11 6.04
CA VAL A 174 -16.08 3.58 7.05
C VAL A 174 -16.18 2.61 8.22
N ARG A 175 -16.46 1.33 7.95
CA ARG A 175 -16.59 0.30 9.00
C ARG A 175 -15.30 0.08 9.79
N THR A 176 -14.14 0.14 9.11
CA THR A 176 -12.87 -0.03 9.81
C THR A 176 -12.58 1.15 10.73
N ILE A 177 -12.85 2.39 10.28
CA ILE A 177 -12.69 3.58 11.09
C ILE A 177 -13.65 3.55 12.30
N GLU A 178 -14.92 3.18 12.09
CA GLU A 178 -15.90 3.02 13.16
C GLU A 178 -15.44 1.99 14.20
N ALA A 179 -15.01 0.80 13.73
CA ALA A 179 -14.53 -0.26 14.61
C ALA A 179 -13.24 0.12 15.37
N CYS A 180 -12.34 0.87 14.74
CA CYS A 180 -11.18 1.45 15.42
C CYS A 180 -11.62 2.49 16.45
N GLY A 181 -12.61 3.34 16.13
CA GLY A 181 -13.18 4.31 17.05
C GLY A 181 -13.78 3.65 18.29
N ASP A 182 -14.59 2.62 18.12
CA ASP A 182 -15.21 1.85 19.22
C ASP A 182 -14.14 1.20 20.13
N LEU A 183 -13.08 0.67 19.51
CA LEU A 183 -11.96 0.09 20.23
C LEU A 183 -11.22 1.14 21.06
N LEU A 184 -10.94 2.30 20.45
CA LEU A 184 -10.20 3.37 21.13
C LEU A 184 -11.06 4.08 22.17
N GLU A 185 -12.37 4.27 21.96
CA GLU A 185 -13.30 4.81 22.96
C GLU A 185 -13.24 4.01 24.27
N THR A 186 -13.09 2.69 24.19
CA THR A 186 -12.98 1.82 25.37
C THR A 186 -11.69 2.08 26.17
N HIS A 187 -10.59 2.38 25.50
CA HIS A 187 -9.27 2.51 26.15
C HIS A 187 -8.82 3.97 26.32
N PHE A 188 -9.30 4.86 25.45
CA PHE A 188 -8.92 6.26 25.33
C PHE A 188 -10.15 7.15 25.09
N PRO A 189 -11.12 7.19 26.01
CA PRO A 189 -12.33 8.00 25.84
C PRO A 189 -12.00 9.48 25.71
N ALA A 190 -12.78 10.23 24.92
CA ALA A 190 -12.64 11.66 24.75
C ALA A 190 -12.70 12.41 26.09
N ARG A 191 -12.00 13.53 26.19
CA ARG A 191 -12.02 14.44 27.36
C ARG A 191 -12.48 15.83 26.95
N GLU A 192 -13.02 16.57 27.91
CA GLU A 192 -13.32 17.99 27.69
C GLU A 192 -12.04 18.77 27.39
N GLY A 193 -12.02 19.48 26.26
CA GLY A 193 -10.88 20.26 25.81
C GLY A 193 -9.92 19.50 24.89
N ASP A 194 -10.24 18.27 24.48
CA ASP A 194 -9.49 17.53 23.49
C ASP A 194 -9.44 18.30 22.16
N ARG A 195 -8.25 18.37 21.57
CA ARG A 195 -8.03 19.07 20.30
C ARG A 195 -7.77 18.06 19.22
N ASN A 196 -8.44 18.20 18.10
CA ASN A 196 -8.04 17.50 16.89
C ASN A 196 -6.64 18.01 16.47
N GLU A 197 -5.66 17.13 16.52
CA GLU A 197 -4.26 17.44 16.25
C GLU A 197 -3.89 17.23 14.78
N LEU A 198 -4.67 16.42 14.05
CA LEU A 198 -4.37 15.99 12.69
C LEU A 198 -5.55 16.21 11.72
N PRO A 199 -5.31 16.29 10.42
CA PRO A 199 -6.38 16.55 9.45
C PRO A 199 -7.23 15.31 9.13
N ASP A 200 -8.56 15.42 9.20
CA ASP A 200 -9.57 14.36 9.07
C ASP A 200 -9.93 14.04 7.62
N HIS A 201 -8.98 13.83 6.74
CA HIS A 201 -9.29 13.53 5.35
C HIS A 201 -8.50 12.34 4.80
N LEU A 202 -9.11 11.66 3.82
CA LEU A 202 -8.42 10.63 3.08
C LEU A 202 -7.30 11.23 2.24
N ILE A 203 -6.09 10.73 2.44
CA ILE A 203 -4.89 11.14 1.71
C ILE A 203 -4.70 10.17 0.55
N GLU A 204 -4.51 10.72 -0.65
CA GLU A 204 -4.23 9.96 -1.87
C GLU A 204 -2.77 10.14 -2.30
N LEU A 205 -2.10 9.01 -2.61
CA LEU A 205 -0.73 8.93 -3.08
C LEU A 205 -0.66 8.28 -4.47
#